data_46d047f63f72f9063d7434d2d4071ed6
#
_entry.id   46d047f63f72f9063d7434d2d4071ed6
#
_cell.length_a   1.000
_cell.length_b   1.000
_cell.length_c   1.000
_cell.angle_alpha   90.00
_cell.angle_beta   90.00
_cell.angle_gamma   90.00
#
_symmetry.space_group_name_H-M   'P 1'
#
loop_
_entity.id
_entity.type
_entity.pdbx_description
1 polymer ?
#
loop_
_entity_poly.entity_id
_entity_poly.type
_entity_poly.pdbx_seq_one_letter_code
_entity_poly.pdbx_strand_id
1 'polypeptide(L)'
;MSLKYSNTTADYLQWGEAMNLVRSLYKDEDYKMSLLIAIGCFWGLRISDMLALHWKQILNVDEFTIIEKKTGKQRTIRINQQLKRHIADCYKQIQPIGINAPILVSQKGTVYRVQSIDVLLKKMQIKYKLSVKNFSCHSLRKTF
;
A
#
# COMPACT_ATOMS: atom_id res chain seq x y z
N MET A 1 13.67 -17.34 -24.40
CA MET A 1 13.58 -16.95 -23.78
C MET A 1 12.66 -17.03 -22.84
N SER A 2 12.14 -17.53 -22.53
CA SER A 2 11.04 -17.70 -21.64
C SER A 2 11.36 -17.59 -20.18
N LEU A 3 12.57 -17.69 -19.82
CA LEU A 3 12.97 -17.57 -18.43
C LEU A 3 12.58 -16.26 -17.82
N LYS A 4 12.50 -15.23 -18.64
CA LYS A 4 12.06 -13.93 -18.18
C LYS A 4 10.68 -13.95 -17.60
N TYR A 5 9.83 -14.81 -18.13
CA TYR A 5 8.45 -14.86 -17.70
C TYR A 5 8.32 -15.40 -16.31
N SER A 6 9.05 -16.44 -15.98
CA SER A 6 8.99 -16.99 -14.65
C SER A 6 9.53 -16.00 -13.63
N ASN A 7 10.57 -15.24 -13.97
CA ASN A 7 11.07 -14.23 -13.05
C ASN A 7 10.05 -13.13 -12.81
N THR A 8 9.35 -12.72 -13.86
CA THR A 8 8.32 -11.70 -13.74
C THR A 8 7.19 -12.16 -12.86
N THR A 9 6.75 -13.41 -13.01
CA THR A 9 5.64 -13.92 -12.22
C THR A 9 5.99 -14.09 -10.75
N ALA A 10 7.29 -14.17 -10.43
CA ALA A 10 7.74 -14.32 -9.04
C ALA A 10 7.83 -12.99 -8.29
N ASP A 11 7.49 -11.87 -8.96
CA ASP A 11 7.68 -10.54 -8.39
C ASP A 11 6.46 -10.00 -7.65
N TYR A 12 5.41 -10.76 -7.48
CA TYR A 12 4.23 -10.30 -6.79
C TYR A 12 3.60 -11.39 -5.95
N LEU A 13 2.75 -10.97 -5.00
CA LEU A 13 2.02 -11.89 -4.14
C LEU A 13 0.69 -12.25 -4.78
N GLN A 14 0.25 -13.50 -4.60
CA GLN A 14 -1.13 -13.86 -4.89
C GLN A 14 -2.05 -13.13 -3.92
N TRP A 15 -3.30 -12.91 -4.35
CA TRP A 15 -4.23 -12.12 -3.55
C TRP A 15 -4.39 -12.63 -2.12
N GLY A 16 -4.56 -13.94 -1.95
CA GLY A 16 -4.72 -14.53 -0.62
C GLY A 16 -3.54 -14.29 0.29
N GLU A 17 -2.32 -14.43 -0.26
CA GLU A 17 -1.10 -14.18 0.50
C GLU A 17 -0.98 -12.69 0.86
N ALA A 18 -1.35 -11.81 -0.07
CA ALA A 18 -1.33 -10.38 0.19
C ALA A 18 -2.28 -10.00 1.32
N MET A 19 -3.49 -10.55 1.30
CA MET A 19 -4.47 -10.26 2.34
C MET A 19 -4.06 -10.84 3.69
N ASN A 20 -3.42 -12.00 3.70
CA ASN A 20 -2.84 -12.55 4.93
C ASN A 20 -1.75 -11.63 5.48
N LEU A 21 -0.93 -11.06 4.61
CA LEU A 21 0.10 -10.10 5.02
C LEU A 21 -0.53 -8.86 5.65
N VAL A 22 -1.58 -8.33 5.05
CA VAL A 22 -2.30 -7.17 5.60
C VAL A 22 -2.76 -7.47 7.04
N ARG A 23 -3.36 -8.64 7.24
CA ARG A 23 -3.84 -9.04 8.57
C ARG A 23 -2.71 -9.24 9.56
N SER A 24 -1.62 -9.87 9.12
CA SER A 24 -0.46 -10.11 10.00
C SER A 24 0.18 -8.81 10.43
N LEU A 25 0.34 -7.87 9.51
CA LEU A 25 0.89 -6.55 9.82
C LEU A 25 0.01 -5.81 10.83
N TYR A 26 -1.30 -5.85 10.64
CA TYR A 26 -2.22 -5.21 11.57
C TYR A 26 -2.13 -5.85 12.96
N LYS A 27 -2.09 -7.16 13.01
CA LYS A 27 -1.96 -7.90 14.28
C LYS A 27 -0.65 -7.56 14.99
N ASP A 28 0.42 -7.37 14.23
CA ASP A 28 1.72 -7.01 14.77
C ASP A 28 1.85 -5.51 15.07
N GLU A 29 0.76 -4.77 14.93
CA GLU A 29 0.71 -3.33 15.20
C GLU A 29 1.53 -2.48 14.21
N ASP A 30 1.84 -3.04 13.06
CA ASP A 30 2.47 -2.28 11.98
C ASP A 30 1.37 -1.74 11.06
N TYR A 31 0.60 -0.80 11.59
CA TYR A 31 -0.60 -0.30 10.93
C TYR A 31 -0.30 0.45 9.64
N LYS A 32 0.80 1.18 9.60
CA LYS A 32 1.16 1.95 8.40
C LYS A 32 1.46 1.03 7.24
N MET A 33 2.22 -0.03 7.49
CA MET A 33 2.54 -0.98 6.43
C MET A 33 1.33 -1.83 6.06
N SER A 34 0.47 -2.17 7.02
CA SER A 34 -0.80 -2.84 6.75
C SER A 34 -1.64 -2.01 5.78
N LEU A 35 -1.75 -0.71 6.03
CA LEU A 35 -2.48 0.20 5.15
C LEU A 35 -1.84 0.27 3.78
N LEU A 36 -0.53 0.42 3.71
CA LEU A 36 0.20 0.51 2.44
C LEU A 36 -0.05 -0.71 1.56
N ILE A 37 0.11 -1.90 2.12
CA ILE A 37 -0.09 -3.14 1.37
C ILE A 37 -1.54 -3.23 0.89
N ALA A 38 -2.49 -2.93 1.77
CA ALA A 38 -3.90 -3.00 1.42
C ALA A 38 -4.24 -2.07 0.26
N ILE A 39 -3.92 -0.78 0.37
CA ILE A 39 -4.30 0.17 -0.68
C ILE A 39 -3.54 -0.09 -1.97
N GLY A 40 -2.27 -0.51 -1.88
CA GLY A 40 -1.50 -0.85 -3.06
C GLY A 40 -2.12 -2.00 -3.85
N CYS A 41 -2.54 -3.05 -3.15
CA CYS A 41 -3.14 -4.21 -3.78
C CYS A 41 -4.57 -3.94 -4.26
N PHE A 42 -5.36 -3.18 -3.50
CA PHE A 42 -6.75 -2.89 -3.89
C PHE A 42 -6.85 -1.89 -5.03
N TRP A 43 -5.96 -0.90 -5.10
CA TRP A 43 -6.10 0.19 -6.06
C TRP A 43 -5.10 0.14 -7.20
N GLY A 44 -3.98 -0.54 -7.03
CA GLY A 44 -2.97 -0.64 -8.08
C GLY A 44 -2.31 0.68 -8.44
N LEU A 45 -2.26 1.63 -7.51
CA LEU A 45 -1.64 2.92 -7.75
C LEU A 45 -0.11 2.84 -7.72
N ARG A 46 0.54 3.77 -8.42
CA ARG A 46 1.98 3.95 -8.27
C ARG A 46 2.29 4.46 -6.88
N ILE A 47 3.43 4.04 -6.35
CA ILE A 47 3.82 4.42 -4.97
C ILE A 47 3.86 5.94 -4.79
N SER A 48 4.30 6.69 -5.79
CA SER A 48 4.34 8.15 -5.69
C SER A 48 2.94 8.75 -5.51
N ASP A 49 1.94 8.16 -6.15
CA ASP A 49 0.57 8.63 -6.00
C ASP A 49 -0.01 8.25 -4.64
N MET A 50 0.33 7.06 -4.13
CA MET A 50 -0.09 6.65 -2.80
C MET A 50 0.51 7.54 -1.72
N LEU A 51 1.80 7.87 -1.84
CA LEU A 51 2.47 8.71 -0.85
C LEU A 51 1.95 10.16 -0.84
N ALA A 52 1.29 10.58 -1.91
CA ALA A 52 0.70 11.91 -1.99
C ALA A 52 -0.71 11.99 -1.40
N LEU A 53 -1.29 10.86 -1.01
CA LEU A 53 -2.64 10.84 -0.45
C LEU A 53 -2.69 11.39 0.97
N HIS A 54 -3.80 12.02 1.28
CA HIS A 54 -4.09 12.52 2.63
C HIS A 54 -5.32 11.79 3.15
N TRP A 55 -5.44 11.68 4.47
CA TRP A 55 -6.55 10.97 5.09
C TRP A 55 -7.91 11.50 4.64
N LYS A 56 -8.03 12.81 4.47
CA LYS A 56 -9.27 13.44 4.03
C LYS A 56 -9.80 12.85 2.73
N GLN A 57 -8.91 12.42 1.84
CA GLN A 57 -9.31 11.88 0.54
C GLN A 57 -9.90 10.49 0.63
N ILE A 58 -9.46 9.68 1.59
CA ILE A 58 -9.79 8.25 1.60
C ILE A 58 -10.58 7.81 2.83
N LEU A 59 -10.66 8.63 3.88
CA LEU A 59 -11.29 8.21 5.12
C LEU A 59 -12.79 8.40 5.06
N ASN A 60 -13.54 7.30 5.29
CA ASN A 60 -15.00 7.30 5.36
C ASN A 60 -15.68 7.84 4.11
N VAL A 61 -15.07 7.65 2.95
CA VAL A 61 -15.66 8.02 1.66
C VAL A 61 -15.78 6.78 0.80
N ASP A 62 -16.67 6.83 -0.19
CA ASP A 62 -16.91 5.70 -1.08
C ASP A 62 -16.05 5.72 -2.33
N GLU A 63 -15.54 6.89 -2.68
CA GLU A 63 -14.66 7.04 -3.83
C GLU A 63 -13.86 8.34 -3.71
N PHE A 64 -12.78 8.42 -4.47
CA PHE A 64 -11.97 9.63 -4.54
C PHE A 64 -11.34 9.73 -5.91
N THR A 65 -10.90 10.93 -6.28
CA THR A 65 -10.29 11.21 -7.58
C THR A 65 -8.89 11.73 -7.38
N ILE A 66 -7.97 11.24 -8.19
CA ILE A 66 -6.58 11.72 -8.21
C ILE A 66 -6.19 12.08 -9.63
N ILE A 67 -5.11 12.86 -9.73
CA ILE A 67 -4.43 13.11 -11.00
C ILE A 67 -3.08 12.41 -10.87
N GLU A 68 -2.86 11.41 -11.71
CA GLU A 68 -1.62 10.64 -11.67
C GLU A 68 -0.42 11.54 -12.02
N LYS A 69 0.61 11.49 -11.18
CA LYS A 69 1.78 12.35 -11.37
C LYS A 69 2.51 12.06 -12.67
N LYS A 70 2.65 10.78 -13.01
CA LYS A 70 3.42 10.39 -14.19
C LYS A 70 2.72 10.71 -15.49
N THR A 71 1.40 10.51 -15.57
CA THR A 71 0.65 10.60 -16.82
C THR A 71 -0.21 11.85 -16.93
N GLY A 72 -0.50 12.50 -15.80
CA GLY A 72 -1.43 13.62 -15.76
C GLY A 72 -2.88 13.22 -15.93
N LYS A 73 -3.18 11.95 -16.00
CA LYS A 73 -4.55 11.46 -16.18
C LYS A 73 -5.33 11.51 -14.89
N GLN A 74 -6.60 11.90 -15.01
CA GLN A 74 -7.52 11.84 -13.88
C GLN A 74 -8.05 10.42 -13.72
N ARG A 75 -8.13 9.96 -12.48
CA ARG A 75 -8.58 8.63 -12.18
C ARG A 75 -9.49 8.66 -10.96
N THR A 76 -10.68 8.07 -11.08
CA THR A 76 -11.61 7.92 -9.97
C THR A 76 -11.51 6.51 -9.45
N ILE A 77 -11.33 6.37 -8.14
CA ILE A 77 -11.11 5.10 -7.49
C ILE A 77 -12.23 4.86 -6.50
N ARG A 78 -12.87 3.70 -6.62
CA ARG A 78 -13.90 3.26 -5.68
C ARG A 78 -13.26 2.51 -4.53
N ILE A 79 -13.81 2.72 -3.34
CA ILE A 79 -13.33 2.05 -2.13
C ILE A 79 -14.39 1.04 -1.71
N ASN A 80 -14.08 -0.26 -1.77
CA ASN A 80 -15.04 -1.26 -1.34
C ASN A 80 -15.20 -1.24 0.19
N GLN A 81 -16.26 -1.86 0.68
CA GLN A 81 -16.60 -1.79 2.10
C GLN A 81 -15.53 -2.40 3.01
N GLN A 82 -14.92 -3.48 2.58
CA GLN A 82 -13.87 -4.14 3.35
C GLN A 82 -12.67 -3.20 3.53
N LEU A 83 -12.21 -2.59 2.45
CA LEU A 83 -11.09 -1.66 2.50
C LEU A 83 -11.45 -0.39 3.26
N LYS A 84 -12.66 0.11 3.07
CA LYS A 84 -13.14 1.30 3.78
C LYS A 84 -13.05 1.09 5.30
N ARG A 85 -13.45 -0.07 5.76
CA ARG A 85 -13.37 -0.42 7.18
C ARG A 85 -11.92 -0.51 7.64
N HIS A 86 -11.07 -1.13 6.84
CA HIS A 86 -9.65 -1.26 7.18
C HIS A 86 -8.96 0.10 7.26
N ILE A 87 -9.28 1.00 6.33
CA ILE A 87 -8.75 2.37 6.37
C ILE A 87 -9.16 3.06 7.68
N ALA A 88 -10.41 2.94 8.07
CA ALA A 88 -10.89 3.54 9.31
C ALA A 88 -10.21 2.94 10.53
N ASP A 89 -10.01 1.63 10.54
CA ASP A 89 -9.32 0.95 11.63
C ASP A 89 -7.87 1.42 11.75
N CYS A 90 -7.18 1.54 10.62
CA CYS A 90 -5.81 2.02 10.61
C CYS A 90 -5.72 3.47 11.09
N TYR A 91 -6.67 4.31 10.67
CA TYR A 91 -6.71 5.70 11.12
C TYR A 91 -6.80 5.80 12.64
N LYS A 92 -7.68 4.99 13.24
CA LYS A 92 -7.83 4.94 14.69
C LYS A 92 -6.54 4.58 15.39
N GLN A 93 -5.82 3.61 14.87
CA GLN A 93 -4.61 3.11 15.50
C GLN A 93 -3.41 4.02 15.27
N ILE A 94 -3.29 4.56 14.06
CA ILE A 94 -2.16 5.43 13.71
C ILE A 94 -2.27 6.78 14.43
N GLN A 95 -3.49 7.29 14.60
CA GLN A 95 -3.76 8.57 15.27
C GLN A 95 -2.93 9.70 14.66
N PRO A 96 -3.14 10.00 13.37
CA PRO A 96 -2.39 11.09 12.75
C PRO A 96 -2.76 12.44 13.37
N ILE A 97 -1.92 13.43 13.07
CA ILE A 97 -2.10 14.79 13.63
C ILE A 97 -3.45 15.39 13.21
N GLY A 98 -4.00 14.97 12.10
CA GLY A 98 -5.31 15.42 11.64
C GLY A 98 -5.68 14.80 10.31
N ILE A 99 -6.90 15.06 9.87
CA ILE A 99 -7.45 14.50 8.64
C ILE A 99 -6.72 15.02 7.40
N ASN A 100 -6.07 16.16 7.48
CA ASN A 100 -5.30 16.71 6.37
C ASN A 100 -3.87 16.18 6.33
N ALA A 101 -3.48 15.30 7.25
CA ALA A 101 -2.15 14.72 7.25
C ALA A 101 -1.99 13.70 6.13
N PRO A 102 -0.76 13.54 5.59
CA PRO A 102 -0.48 12.45 4.66
C PRO A 102 -0.75 11.11 5.33
N ILE A 103 -1.17 10.12 4.55
CA ILE A 103 -1.53 8.82 5.12
C ILE A 103 -0.31 8.02 5.59
N LEU A 104 0.85 8.25 4.99
CA LEU A 104 2.06 7.50 5.29
C LEU A 104 3.17 8.45 5.70
N VAL A 105 3.32 8.58 7.00
CA VAL A 105 4.31 9.48 7.61
C VAL A 105 5.25 8.64 8.45
N SER A 106 6.55 8.88 8.32
CA SER A 106 7.57 8.18 9.08
C SER A 106 7.57 8.61 10.55
N GLN A 107 8.34 7.93 11.37
CA GLN A 107 8.50 8.31 12.77
C GLN A 107 9.03 9.73 12.94
N LYS A 108 9.77 10.21 11.94
CA LYS A 108 10.31 11.57 11.97
C LYS A 108 9.28 12.64 11.60
N GLY A 109 8.06 12.24 11.24
CA GLY A 109 7.02 13.18 10.87
C GLY A 109 7.03 13.61 9.41
N THR A 110 7.84 12.97 8.57
CA THR A 110 7.91 13.29 7.13
C THR A 110 7.34 12.16 6.31
N VAL A 111 6.90 12.49 5.10
CA VAL A 111 6.41 11.49 4.16
C VAL A 111 7.54 10.54 3.79
N TYR A 112 7.22 9.25 3.68
CA TYR A 112 8.21 8.25 3.28
C TYR A 112 8.73 8.52 1.87
N ARG A 113 9.99 8.20 1.65
CA ARG A 113 10.57 8.14 0.31
C ARG A 113 10.33 6.77 -0.28
N VAL A 114 10.29 6.70 -1.62
CA VAL A 114 10.10 5.42 -2.31
C VAL A 114 11.17 4.41 -1.90
N GLN A 115 12.43 4.84 -1.81
CA GLN A 115 13.53 3.97 -1.42
C GLN A 115 13.34 3.41 -0.01
N SER A 116 12.83 4.22 0.91
CA SER A 116 12.56 3.76 2.28
C SER A 116 11.47 2.70 2.31
N ILE A 117 10.44 2.86 1.49
CA ILE A 117 9.38 1.87 1.37
C ILE A 117 9.94 0.55 0.84
N ASP A 118 10.79 0.60 -0.20
CA ASP A 118 11.38 -0.62 -0.75
C ASP A 118 12.22 -1.36 0.30
N VAL A 119 12.94 -0.65 1.14
CA VAL A 119 13.70 -1.26 2.24
C VAL A 119 12.76 -1.96 3.21
N LEU A 120 11.65 -1.30 3.56
CA LEU A 120 10.67 -1.89 4.48
C LEU A 120 10.00 -3.13 3.87
N LEU A 121 9.70 -3.11 2.57
CA LEU A 121 9.10 -4.26 1.90
C LEU A 121 10.05 -5.45 1.91
N LYS A 122 11.35 -5.23 1.70
CA LYS A 122 12.32 -6.31 1.76
C LYS A 122 12.44 -6.90 3.17
N LYS A 123 12.33 -6.07 4.20
CA LYS A 123 12.29 -6.57 5.57
C LYS A 123 11.05 -7.42 5.83
N MET A 124 9.90 -7.00 5.30
CA MET A 124 8.67 -7.79 5.38
C MET A 124 8.81 -9.13 4.68
N GLN A 125 9.44 -9.13 3.51
CA GLN A 125 9.67 -10.35 2.75
C GLN A 125 10.36 -11.40 3.59
N ILE A 126 11.37 -11.00 4.34
CA ILE A 126 12.11 -11.89 5.22
C ILE A 126 11.29 -12.28 6.44
N LYS A 127 10.73 -11.28 7.12
CA LYS A 127 10.01 -11.50 8.38
C LYS A 127 8.81 -12.41 8.21
N TYR A 128 8.04 -12.23 7.14
CA TYR A 128 6.82 -12.99 6.90
C TYR A 128 7.01 -14.13 5.92
N LYS A 129 8.26 -14.39 5.51
CA LYS A 129 8.60 -15.52 4.62
C LYS A 129 7.72 -15.56 3.39
N LEU A 130 7.64 -14.40 2.71
CA LEU A 130 6.80 -14.27 1.54
C LEU A 130 7.35 -15.05 0.36
N SER A 131 6.45 -15.54 -0.50
CA SER A 131 6.82 -16.35 -1.65
C SER A 131 7.49 -15.55 -2.78
N VAL A 132 7.28 -14.24 -2.79
CA VAL A 132 7.85 -13.37 -3.82
C VAL A 132 9.36 -13.28 -3.65
N LYS A 133 10.09 -13.25 -4.78
CA LYS A 133 11.56 -13.19 -4.72
C LYS A 133 12.09 -11.79 -4.46
N ASN A 134 11.44 -10.78 -5.02
CA ASN A 134 11.88 -9.40 -4.88
C ASN A 134 10.68 -8.51 -4.61
N PHE A 135 10.36 -8.33 -3.35
CA PHE A 135 9.20 -7.57 -2.93
C PHE A 135 9.54 -6.07 -2.96
N SER A 136 8.87 -5.34 -3.83
CA SER A 136 9.11 -3.92 -4.04
C SER A 136 7.78 -3.20 -4.25
N CYS A 137 7.85 -1.88 -4.40
CA CYS A 137 6.64 -1.09 -4.66
C CYS A 137 5.90 -1.56 -5.91
N HIS A 138 6.62 -2.01 -6.94
CA HIS A 138 5.98 -2.52 -8.16
C HIS A 138 5.20 -3.80 -7.92
N SER A 139 5.60 -4.59 -6.94
CA SER A 139 4.92 -5.85 -6.63
C SER A 139 3.47 -5.62 -6.23
N LEU A 140 3.19 -4.52 -5.53
CA LEU A 140 1.83 -4.21 -5.08
C LEU A 140 0.88 -3.98 -6.25
N ARG A 141 1.35 -3.28 -7.28
CA ARG A 141 0.54 -3.04 -8.47
C ARG A 141 0.28 -4.31 -9.24
N LYS A 142 1.24 -5.22 -9.27
CA LYS A 142 1.09 -6.51 -9.96
C LYS A 142 0.08 -7.41 -9.26
N THR A 143 -0.03 -7.33 -7.94
CA THR A 143 -1.04 -8.08 -7.19
C THR A 143 -2.44 -7.59 -7.51
N PHE A 144 -2.57 -6.29 -7.78
CA PHE A 144 -3.85 -5.70 -8.17
C PHE A 144 -4.42 -6.40 -9.40
#